data_f48df5222384183327e6a4f2225cfa51
#
_entry.id   f48df5222384183327e6a4f2225cfa51
#
_cell.length_a   1.000
_cell.length_b   1.000
_cell.length_c   1.000
_cell.angle_alpha   90.00
_cell.angle_beta   90.00
_cell.angle_gamma   90.00
#
_symmetry.space_group_name_H-M   'P 1'
#
loop_
_entity.id
_entity.type
_entity.pdbx_description
1 polymer ?
#
loop_
_entity_poly.entity_id
_entity_poly.type
_entity_poly.pdbx_seq_one_letter_code
_entity_poly.pdbx_strand_id
1 'polypeptide(L)'
;MPLMVTRLDIRHPRHPEKAARPDNPIQRKPDWIRVRAPNHPVYAETRDLMRANKLVTVCEEAACPNIGECWSQRHATMMIMGEICTRACAFCNVTTGMPNALDSDEPRRVGDAVAKLGLRHVVITSVDRDDLADGGAAHFAETIAAIRAATPGTTIEILTPDFLRKPGALEVVVAARPDVFNHNLETVPRLYPTIRPGARYFHSLRLLDEVKRLDASIFTKSGIMVGLGEERMEISQVMDDLRSAEVDFLTIGQYLQPSVKHAAVARFVPPPEFDEYARTARGKGFLLVSATPLTRSSYHADEDFAALQAARHSATQTAGHAAAQTAPHATTQPARSTAA
;
A
#
# COMPACT_ATOMS: atom_id res chain seq x y z
N MET A 1 -2.47 -22.12 -38.87
CA MET A 1 -3.45 -21.80 -37.82
C MET A 1 -2.80 -22.13 -36.46
N PRO A 2 -2.41 -21.18 -35.61
CA PRO A 2 -1.93 -21.49 -34.30
C PRO A 2 -3.12 -21.74 -33.37
N LEU A 3 -3.11 -22.88 -32.70
CA LEU A 3 -4.07 -23.28 -31.68
C LEU A 3 -4.01 -22.23 -30.54
N MET A 4 -5.09 -21.48 -30.41
CA MET A 4 -5.37 -20.74 -29.17
C MET A 4 -5.50 -21.80 -28.06
N VAL A 5 -4.48 -21.87 -27.20
CA VAL A 5 -4.61 -22.53 -25.91
C VAL A 5 -5.49 -21.64 -25.07
N THR A 6 -6.79 -21.91 -25.08
CA THR A 6 -7.70 -21.39 -24.06
C THR A 6 -7.16 -21.85 -22.71
N ARG A 7 -6.75 -20.88 -21.85
CA ARG A 7 -6.55 -21.14 -20.42
C ARG A 7 -7.82 -21.89 -19.97
N LEU A 8 -7.67 -23.14 -19.60
CA LEU A 8 -8.70 -23.86 -18.87
C LEU A 8 -8.95 -23.03 -17.61
N ASP A 9 -10.13 -22.42 -17.58
CA ASP A 9 -10.65 -21.67 -16.44
C ASP A 9 -10.94 -22.70 -15.33
N ILE A 10 -9.89 -23.09 -14.61
CA ILE A 10 -10.01 -23.87 -13.37
C ILE A 10 -10.67 -22.90 -12.39
N ARG A 11 -12.00 -22.91 -12.39
CA ARG A 11 -12.80 -22.10 -11.49
C ARG A 11 -12.55 -22.57 -10.07
N HIS A 12 -11.55 -21.95 -9.42
CA HIS A 12 -11.44 -22.06 -7.98
C HIS A 12 -12.76 -21.61 -7.35
N PRO A 13 -13.26 -22.31 -6.33
CA PRO A 13 -14.52 -21.94 -5.67
C PRO A 13 -14.42 -20.48 -5.20
N ARG A 14 -15.23 -19.61 -5.80
CA ARG A 14 -15.32 -18.20 -5.41
C ARG A 14 -15.86 -18.13 -4.00
N HIS A 15 -15.34 -17.20 -3.20
CA HIS A 15 -15.89 -16.92 -1.89
C HIS A 15 -17.39 -16.65 -1.99
N PRO A 16 -18.25 -17.31 -1.16
CA PRO A 16 -19.71 -17.22 -1.30
C PRO A 16 -20.25 -15.78 -1.36
N GLU A 17 -19.73 -14.88 -0.55
CA GLU A 17 -20.13 -13.46 -0.55
C GLU A 17 -19.88 -12.79 -1.91
N LYS A 18 -18.76 -13.07 -2.57
CA LYS A 18 -18.43 -12.48 -3.86
C LYS A 18 -19.27 -13.07 -4.99
N ALA A 19 -19.55 -14.39 -4.95
CA ALA A 19 -20.37 -15.06 -5.93
C ALA A 19 -21.85 -14.64 -5.85
N ALA A 20 -22.37 -14.44 -4.64
CA ALA A 20 -23.78 -14.08 -4.38
C ALA A 20 -24.09 -12.60 -4.56
N ARG A 21 -23.11 -11.72 -4.80
CA ARG A 21 -23.35 -10.28 -5.00
C ARG A 21 -24.26 -10.03 -6.21
N PRO A 22 -25.18 -9.07 -6.11
CA PRO A 22 -25.98 -8.62 -7.25
C PRO A 22 -25.08 -7.98 -8.31
N ASP A 23 -25.58 -7.94 -9.54
CA ASP A 23 -24.88 -7.23 -10.63
C ASP A 23 -25.09 -5.73 -10.49
N ASN A 24 -24.00 -4.98 -10.53
CA ASN A 24 -23.98 -3.52 -10.52
C ASN A 24 -23.57 -3.00 -11.90
N PRO A 25 -24.38 -2.20 -12.58
CA PRO A 25 -24.02 -1.63 -13.88
C PRO A 25 -22.73 -0.81 -13.80
N ILE A 26 -21.85 -1.03 -14.79
CA ILE A 26 -20.60 -0.24 -14.87
C ILE A 26 -20.89 1.10 -15.53
N GLN A 27 -20.62 2.18 -14.80
CA GLN A 27 -20.80 3.55 -15.31
C GLN A 27 -19.67 3.90 -16.29
N ARG A 28 -19.99 4.73 -17.30
CA ARG A 28 -18.99 5.30 -18.20
C ARG A 28 -18.04 6.20 -17.40
N LYS A 29 -16.75 5.97 -17.57
CA LYS A 29 -15.72 6.82 -16.95
C LYS A 29 -15.74 8.22 -17.57
N PRO A 30 -15.60 9.30 -16.77
CA PRO A 30 -15.49 10.66 -17.28
C PRO A 30 -14.14 10.89 -17.99
N ASP A 31 -14.07 11.98 -18.76
CA ASP A 31 -12.91 12.26 -19.63
C ASP A 31 -11.60 12.51 -18.90
N TRP A 32 -11.64 12.86 -17.61
CA TRP A 32 -10.43 13.04 -16.80
C TRP A 32 -9.81 11.73 -16.28
N ILE A 33 -10.51 10.60 -16.41
CA ILE A 33 -9.97 9.27 -16.11
C ILE A 33 -9.42 8.66 -17.40
N ARG A 34 -8.18 9.03 -17.72
CA ARG A 34 -7.48 8.52 -18.90
C ARG A 34 -6.25 7.74 -18.49
N VAL A 35 -6.08 6.57 -19.07
CA VAL A 35 -4.94 5.67 -18.83
C VAL A 35 -4.09 5.57 -20.08
N ARG A 36 -2.79 5.31 -19.90
CA ARG A 36 -1.86 5.08 -21.02
C ARG A 36 -1.98 3.62 -21.48
N ALA A 37 -2.06 3.44 -22.80
CA ALA A 37 -2.06 2.09 -23.37
C ALA A 37 -0.69 1.42 -23.15
N PRO A 38 -0.65 0.10 -22.88
CA PRO A 38 0.59 -0.65 -22.60
C PRO A 38 1.31 -1.06 -23.91
N ASN A 39 1.73 -0.08 -24.69
CA ASN A 39 2.36 -0.27 -26.01
C ASN A 39 3.87 0.00 -26.03
N HIS A 40 4.48 0.31 -24.89
CA HIS A 40 5.92 0.55 -24.79
C HIS A 40 6.72 -0.77 -24.78
N PRO A 41 7.89 -0.90 -25.47
CA PRO A 41 8.68 -2.13 -25.47
C PRO A 41 9.06 -2.63 -24.07
N VAL A 42 9.47 -1.74 -23.16
CA VAL A 42 9.84 -2.07 -21.77
C VAL A 42 8.67 -2.69 -20.99
N TYR A 43 7.43 -2.36 -21.33
CA TYR A 43 6.26 -3.04 -20.75
C TYR A 43 6.31 -4.55 -21.01
N ALA A 44 6.60 -4.94 -22.26
CA ALA A 44 6.69 -6.36 -22.62
C ALA A 44 7.87 -7.04 -21.91
N GLU A 45 9.04 -6.39 -21.83
CA GLU A 45 10.20 -6.89 -21.09
C GLU A 45 9.87 -7.14 -19.62
N THR A 46 9.22 -6.18 -18.95
CA THR A 46 8.80 -6.29 -17.55
C THR A 46 7.82 -7.45 -17.35
N ARG A 47 6.79 -7.55 -18.22
CA ARG A 47 5.83 -8.65 -18.21
C ARG A 47 6.52 -10.01 -18.36
N ASP A 48 7.40 -10.13 -19.33
CA ASP A 48 8.06 -11.41 -19.65
C ASP A 48 9.03 -11.81 -18.52
N LEU A 49 9.66 -10.84 -17.85
CA LEU A 49 10.47 -11.08 -16.66
C LEU A 49 9.63 -11.61 -15.49
N MET A 50 8.45 -11.01 -15.22
CA MET A 50 7.54 -11.50 -14.18
C MET A 50 7.13 -12.95 -14.46
N ARG A 51 6.73 -13.24 -15.69
CA ARG A 51 6.34 -14.59 -16.10
C ARG A 51 7.47 -15.61 -16.03
N ALA A 52 8.68 -15.24 -16.49
CA ALA A 52 9.87 -16.11 -16.44
C ALA A 52 10.25 -16.49 -14.99
N ASN A 53 10.02 -15.59 -14.02
CA ASN A 53 10.25 -15.84 -12.60
C ASN A 53 9.01 -16.41 -11.89
N LYS A 54 7.91 -16.72 -12.59
CA LYS A 54 6.64 -17.22 -12.04
C LYS A 54 6.10 -16.34 -10.91
N LEU A 55 6.20 -15.02 -11.06
CA LEU A 55 5.74 -14.05 -10.09
C LEU A 55 4.35 -13.54 -10.47
N VAL A 56 3.53 -13.36 -9.45
CA VAL A 56 2.22 -12.72 -9.54
C VAL A 56 2.37 -11.24 -9.25
N THR A 57 1.59 -10.39 -9.92
CA THR A 57 1.59 -8.95 -9.68
C THR A 57 0.17 -8.47 -9.38
N VAL A 58 0.04 -7.60 -8.38
CA VAL A 58 -1.26 -6.94 -8.14
C VAL A 58 -1.66 -6.04 -9.31
N CYS A 59 -0.69 -5.62 -10.13
CA CYS A 59 -0.96 -4.80 -11.32
C CYS A 59 -1.85 -5.54 -12.33
N GLU A 60 -1.62 -6.84 -12.54
CA GLU A 60 -2.46 -7.70 -13.40
C GLU A 60 -3.72 -8.14 -12.67
N GLU A 61 -3.60 -8.69 -11.44
CA GLU A 61 -4.72 -9.26 -10.70
C GLU A 61 -5.80 -8.22 -10.33
N ALA A 62 -5.39 -7.00 -9.97
CA ALA A 62 -6.32 -5.91 -9.67
C ALA A 62 -6.81 -5.15 -10.92
N ALA A 63 -6.38 -5.52 -12.13
CA ALA A 63 -6.64 -4.79 -13.37
C ALA A 63 -6.27 -3.29 -13.23
N CYS A 64 -5.05 -3.02 -12.74
CA CYS A 64 -4.59 -1.68 -12.40
C CYS A 64 -4.59 -0.75 -13.62
N PRO A 65 -5.21 0.44 -13.55
CA PRO A 65 -5.24 1.36 -14.68
C PRO A 65 -3.86 1.91 -15.07
N ASN A 66 -2.90 1.90 -14.15
CA ASN A 66 -1.57 2.48 -14.35
C ASN A 66 -0.53 1.46 -14.87
N ILE A 67 -0.92 0.21 -15.10
CA ILE A 67 0.01 -0.88 -15.48
C ILE A 67 0.86 -0.51 -16.71
N GLY A 68 0.26 0.15 -17.72
CA GLY A 68 0.98 0.54 -18.93
C GLY A 68 2.10 1.55 -18.67
N GLU A 69 1.89 2.47 -17.76
CA GLU A 69 2.88 3.46 -17.35
C GLU A 69 3.93 2.86 -16.43
N CYS A 70 3.52 2.25 -15.32
CA CYS A 70 4.44 1.67 -14.33
C CYS A 70 5.39 0.65 -14.96
N TRP A 71 4.88 -0.28 -15.76
CA TRP A 71 5.73 -1.32 -16.37
C TRP A 71 6.63 -0.79 -17.48
N SER A 72 6.26 0.33 -18.13
CA SER A 72 7.17 1.01 -19.05
C SER A 72 8.37 1.66 -18.36
N GLN A 73 8.27 1.86 -17.04
CA GLN A 73 9.33 2.33 -16.15
C GLN A 73 9.97 1.20 -15.33
N ARG A 74 9.62 -0.07 -15.63
CA ARG A 74 10.02 -1.28 -14.90
C ARG A 74 9.48 -1.36 -13.46
N HIS A 75 8.55 -0.51 -13.07
CA HIS A 75 7.92 -0.57 -11.76
C HIS A 75 6.78 -1.59 -11.75
N ALA A 76 6.92 -2.65 -10.98
CA ALA A 76 5.90 -3.66 -10.77
C ALA A 76 5.73 -3.92 -9.27
N THR A 77 4.48 -4.02 -8.82
CA THR A 77 4.17 -4.41 -7.45
C THR A 77 3.97 -5.92 -7.42
N MET A 78 4.88 -6.61 -6.75
CA MET A 78 4.84 -8.07 -6.66
C MET A 78 3.85 -8.49 -5.59
N MET A 79 2.99 -9.48 -5.93
CA MET A 79 2.00 -10.04 -5.01
C MET A 79 2.44 -11.43 -4.61
N ILE A 80 2.84 -11.59 -3.36
CA ILE A 80 3.34 -12.85 -2.79
C ILE A 80 2.21 -13.70 -2.20
N MET A 81 2.53 -14.95 -1.89
CA MET A 81 1.63 -15.97 -1.32
C MET A 81 0.52 -16.42 -2.28
N GLY A 82 0.77 -16.28 -3.58
CA GLY A 82 -0.12 -16.73 -4.65
C GLY A 82 -1.16 -15.70 -5.08
N GLU A 83 -2.17 -16.15 -5.81
CA GLU A 83 -3.17 -15.31 -6.47
C GLU A 83 -4.59 -15.46 -5.89
N ILE A 84 -4.77 -16.27 -4.84
CA ILE A 84 -6.07 -16.55 -4.24
C ILE A 84 -6.12 -15.98 -2.83
N CYS A 85 -7.06 -15.05 -2.60
CA CYS A 85 -7.27 -14.39 -1.32
C CYS A 85 -8.37 -15.09 -0.52
N THR A 86 -8.18 -15.20 0.81
CA THR A 86 -9.20 -15.75 1.71
C THR A 86 -10.38 -14.80 1.97
N ARG A 87 -10.25 -13.50 1.60
CA ARG A 87 -11.27 -12.48 1.84
C ARG A 87 -11.95 -12.00 0.57
N ALA A 88 -13.19 -11.51 0.71
CA ALA A 88 -14.06 -11.12 -0.39
C ALA A 88 -14.37 -9.61 -0.37
N CYS A 89 -13.37 -8.75 -0.37
CA CYS A 89 -13.57 -7.31 -0.45
C CYS A 89 -14.35 -6.92 -1.71
N ALA A 90 -15.34 -6.00 -1.56
CA ALA A 90 -16.26 -5.69 -2.65
C ALA A 90 -15.63 -4.89 -3.80
N PHE A 91 -14.52 -4.23 -3.54
CA PHE A 91 -13.78 -3.44 -4.51
C PHE A 91 -12.69 -4.23 -5.26
N CYS A 92 -12.23 -5.36 -4.68
CA CYS A 92 -11.00 -6.02 -5.09
C CYS A 92 -11.25 -7.05 -6.21
N ASN A 93 -10.46 -6.98 -7.28
CA ASN A 93 -10.55 -7.90 -8.42
C ASN A 93 -9.78 -9.21 -8.23
N VAL A 94 -8.93 -9.32 -7.21
CA VAL A 94 -8.17 -10.54 -6.91
C VAL A 94 -9.09 -11.73 -6.71
N THR A 95 -8.70 -12.88 -7.22
CA THR A 95 -9.44 -14.14 -7.08
C THR A 95 -9.61 -14.51 -5.62
N THR A 96 -10.79 -15.02 -5.24
CA THR A 96 -11.10 -15.38 -3.85
C THR A 96 -11.42 -16.85 -3.70
N GLY A 97 -11.00 -17.48 -2.60
CA GLY A 97 -11.22 -18.90 -2.34
C GLY A 97 -10.24 -19.46 -1.33
N MET A 98 -10.03 -20.78 -1.40
CA MET A 98 -8.99 -21.47 -0.62
C MET A 98 -7.65 -21.36 -1.35
N PRO A 99 -6.65 -20.70 -0.75
CA PRO A 99 -5.33 -20.59 -1.36
C PRO A 99 -4.59 -21.92 -1.44
N ASN A 100 -3.66 -22.02 -2.36
CA ASN A 100 -2.70 -23.12 -2.40
C ASN A 100 -1.69 -23.03 -1.24
N ALA A 101 -0.94 -24.13 -1.01
CA ALA A 101 0.20 -24.13 -0.09
C ALA A 101 1.21 -23.04 -0.51
N LEU A 102 1.91 -22.47 0.48
CA LEU A 102 2.97 -21.50 0.20
C LEU A 102 4.09 -22.16 -0.63
N ASP A 103 4.60 -21.41 -1.59
CA ASP A 103 5.80 -21.78 -2.32
C ASP A 103 7.04 -21.23 -1.59
N SER A 104 7.77 -22.11 -0.94
CA SER A 104 8.98 -21.74 -0.16
C SER A 104 10.09 -21.12 -1.01
N ASP A 105 10.07 -21.28 -2.34
CA ASP A 105 11.05 -20.69 -3.26
C ASP A 105 10.62 -19.30 -3.77
N GLU A 106 9.39 -18.86 -3.49
CA GLU A 106 8.88 -17.55 -3.93
C GLU A 106 9.73 -16.38 -3.42
N PRO A 107 10.15 -16.29 -2.13
CA PRO A 107 10.99 -15.21 -1.62
C PRO A 107 12.30 -15.05 -2.41
N ARG A 108 12.97 -16.15 -2.74
CA ARG A 108 14.20 -16.14 -3.55
C ARG A 108 13.94 -15.60 -4.96
N ARG A 109 12.87 -16.09 -5.61
CA ARG A 109 12.51 -15.64 -6.97
C ARG A 109 12.15 -14.15 -7.01
N VAL A 110 11.52 -13.64 -5.94
CA VAL A 110 11.25 -12.19 -5.79
C VAL A 110 12.56 -11.43 -5.71
N GLY A 111 13.51 -11.84 -4.86
CA GLY A 111 14.84 -11.22 -4.76
C GLY A 111 15.58 -11.22 -6.09
N ASP A 112 15.59 -12.35 -6.80
CA ASP A 112 16.20 -12.49 -8.14
C ASP A 112 15.55 -11.53 -9.17
N ALA A 113 14.24 -11.36 -9.13
CA ALA A 113 13.53 -10.47 -10.04
C ALA A 113 13.83 -8.99 -9.74
N VAL A 114 13.87 -8.59 -8.47
CA VAL A 114 14.24 -7.24 -8.03
C VAL A 114 15.65 -6.89 -8.54
N ALA A 115 16.60 -7.82 -8.39
CA ALA A 115 17.97 -7.66 -8.89
C ALA A 115 18.02 -7.50 -10.43
N LYS A 116 17.30 -8.34 -11.17
CA LYS A 116 17.24 -8.27 -12.64
C LYS A 116 16.59 -6.98 -13.16
N LEU A 117 15.58 -6.46 -12.46
CA LEU A 117 14.95 -5.18 -12.80
C LEU A 117 15.80 -3.97 -12.42
N GLY A 118 16.79 -4.14 -11.53
CA GLY A 118 17.63 -3.06 -11.02
C GLY A 118 16.85 -2.01 -10.23
N LEU A 119 15.86 -2.45 -9.44
CA LEU A 119 14.98 -1.55 -8.69
C LEU A 119 15.72 -0.89 -7.53
N ARG A 120 15.58 0.43 -7.42
CA ARG A 120 16.03 1.20 -6.24
C ARG A 120 15.01 1.17 -5.11
N HIS A 121 13.75 1.00 -5.47
CA HIS A 121 12.63 0.86 -4.54
C HIS A 121 11.69 -0.22 -5.06
N VAL A 122 11.22 -1.10 -4.19
CA VAL A 122 10.29 -2.18 -4.54
C VAL A 122 9.09 -2.18 -3.60
N VAL A 123 7.91 -2.43 -4.17
CA VAL A 123 6.68 -2.63 -3.40
C VAL A 123 6.28 -4.09 -3.46
N ILE A 124 6.14 -4.71 -2.30
CA ILE A 124 5.66 -6.08 -2.12
C ILE A 124 4.30 -6.02 -1.45
N THR A 125 3.33 -6.71 -2.00
CA THR A 125 2.01 -6.91 -1.39
C THR A 125 1.67 -8.39 -1.34
N SER A 126 0.53 -8.74 -0.76
CA SER A 126 0.05 -10.11 -0.71
C SER A 126 -1.46 -10.21 -0.83
N VAL A 127 -1.96 -11.41 -1.05
CA VAL A 127 -3.33 -11.79 -0.72
C VAL A 127 -3.49 -11.92 0.80
N ASP A 128 -4.73 -11.84 1.31
CA ASP A 128 -5.00 -12.27 2.70
C ASP A 128 -4.87 -13.79 2.81
N ARG A 129 -4.16 -14.25 3.83
CA ARG A 129 -3.91 -15.65 4.17
C ARG A 129 -4.39 -15.96 5.58
N ASP A 130 -5.71 -15.76 5.81
CA ASP A 130 -6.34 -16.05 7.10
C ASP A 130 -6.26 -17.54 7.49
N ASP A 131 -5.99 -18.40 6.51
CA ASP A 131 -5.75 -19.84 6.65
C ASP A 131 -4.41 -20.18 7.33
N LEU A 132 -3.38 -19.31 7.23
CA LEU A 132 -2.08 -19.53 7.85
C LEU A 132 -2.08 -19.12 9.33
N ALA A 133 -1.30 -19.83 10.15
CA ALA A 133 -1.22 -19.59 11.59
C ALA A 133 -0.77 -18.17 11.96
N ASP A 134 0.13 -17.58 11.14
CA ASP A 134 0.70 -16.23 11.31
C ASP A 134 0.13 -15.21 10.30
N GLY A 135 -0.85 -15.60 9.47
CA GLY A 135 -1.37 -14.71 8.42
C GLY A 135 -0.39 -14.41 7.29
N GLY A 136 0.72 -15.14 7.20
CA GLY A 136 1.77 -14.95 6.20
C GLY A 136 2.90 -14.01 6.61
N ALA A 137 2.98 -13.66 7.90
CA ALA A 137 4.00 -12.73 8.41
C ALA A 137 5.43 -13.24 8.20
N ALA A 138 5.70 -14.52 8.42
CA ALA A 138 7.00 -15.13 8.19
C ALA A 138 7.41 -15.04 6.71
N HIS A 139 6.47 -15.26 5.80
CA HIS A 139 6.74 -15.19 4.36
C HIS A 139 7.07 -13.76 3.88
N PHE A 140 6.47 -12.72 4.48
CA PHE A 140 6.89 -11.33 4.28
C PHE A 140 8.33 -11.12 4.77
N ALA A 141 8.67 -11.59 5.96
CA ALA A 141 10.01 -11.44 6.52
C ALA A 141 11.07 -12.15 5.68
N GLU A 142 10.80 -13.38 5.21
CA GLU A 142 11.65 -14.12 4.30
C GLU A 142 11.84 -13.40 2.96
N THR A 143 10.77 -12.81 2.43
CA THR A 143 10.82 -12.04 1.18
C THR A 143 11.68 -10.78 1.33
N ILE A 144 11.53 -10.04 2.42
CA ILE A 144 12.37 -8.86 2.74
C ILE A 144 13.84 -9.28 2.85
N ALA A 145 14.13 -10.39 3.56
CA ALA A 145 15.49 -10.91 3.72
C ALA A 145 16.11 -11.31 2.37
N ALA A 146 15.34 -11.99 1.51
CA ALA A 146 15.80 -12.40 0.19
C ALA A 146 16.10 -11.19 -0.72
N ILE A 147 15.28 -10.15 -0.70
CA ILE A 147 15.52 -8.92 -1.45
C ILE A 147 16.80 -8.23 -0.95
N ARG A 148 16.97 -8.08 0.37
CA ARG A 148 18.16 -7.46 0.95
C ARG A 148 19.44 -8.24 0.65
N ALA A 149 19.36 -9.58 0.60
CA ALA A 149 20.49 -10.42 0.22
C ALA A 149 20.88 -10.24 -1.26
N ALA A 150 19.88 -10.14 -2.15
CA ALA A 150 20.11 -9.98 -3.59
C ALA A 150 20.50 -8.55 -3.97
N THR A 151 19.93 -7.54 -3.29
CA THR A 151 20.09 -6.10 -3.61
C THR A 151 20.11 -5.26 -2.32
N PRO A 152 21.27 -5.18 -1.61
CA PRO A 152 21.35 -4.51 -0.30
C PRO A 152 20.96 -3.02 -0.30
N GLY A 153 21.06 -2.35 -1.46
CA GLY A 153 20.72 -0.92 -1.62
C GLY A 153 19.26 -0.64 -1.98
N THR A 154 18.46 -1.66 -2.25
CA THR A 154 17.05 -1.48 -2.61
C THR A 154 16.22 -1.21 -1.35
N THR A 155 15.44 -0.13 -1.38
CA THR A 155 14.45 0.17 -0.33
C THR A 155 13.16 -0.62 -0.56
N ILE A 156 12.53 -1.05 0.53
CA ILE A 156 11.42 -2.02 0.51
C ILE A 156 10.18 -1.41 1.17
N GLU A 157 9.14 -1.21 0.38
CA GLU A 157 7.78 -0.96 0.86
C GLU A 157 7.00 -2.29 0.87
N ILE A 158 6.29 -2.55 1.96
CA ILE A 158 5.35 -3.66 2.03
C ILE A 158 3.93 -3.12 2.20
N LEU A 159 2.97 -3.67 1.43
CA LEU A 159 1.54 -3.44 1.62
C LEU A 159 0.94 -4.71 2.20
N THR A 160 0.64 -4.69 3.50
CA THR A 160 0.26 -5.88 4.26
C THR A 160 -1.26 -6.01 4.44
N PRO A 161 -1.77 -7.25 4.66
CA PRO A 161 -3.07 -7.48 5.28
C PRO A 161 -3.04 -7.05 6.76
N ASP A 162 -4.18 -7.21 7.46
CA ASP A 162 -4.27 -6.96 8.91
C ASP A 162 -3.86 -8.18 9.77
N PHE A 163 -3.33 -9.23 9.16
CA PHE A 163 -2.92 -10.50 9.74
C PHE A 163 -3.99 -11.16 10.62
N LEU A 164 -5.25 -10.75 10.51
CA LEU A 164 -6.37 -11.24 11.33
C LEU A 164 -6.11 -11.20 12.85
N ARG A 165 -5.30 -10.24 13.32
CA ARG A 165 -4.87 -10.07 14.74
C ARG A 165 -4.14 -11.29 15.31
N LYS A 166 -3.44 -12.05 14.47
CA LYS A 166 -2.67 -13.22 14.93
C LYS A 166 -1.48 -12.75 15.78
N PRO A 167 -1.30 -13.35 16.99
CA PRO A 167 -0.24 -12.92 17.89
C PRO A 167 1.15 -13.08 17.28
N GLY A 168 2.03 -12.09 17.47
CA GLY A 168 3.41 -12.11 16.99
C GLY A 168 3.58 -11.81 15.50
N ALA A 169 2.50 -11.77 14.71
CA ALA A 169 2.58 -11.58 13.26
C ALA A 169 3.18 -10.21 12.89
N LEU A 170 2.71 -9.14 13.53
CA LEU A 170 3.21 -7.79 13.26
C LEU A 170 4.67 -7.64 13.68
N GLU A 171 5.03 -8.16 14.83
CA GLU A 171 6.38 -8.10 15.40
C GLU A 171 7.40 -8.78 14.48
N VAL A 172 7.05 -9.92 13.87
CA VAL A 172 7.90 -10.62 12.89
C VAL A 172 8.16 -9.75 11.66
N VAL A 173 7.13 -9.09 11.14
CA VAL A 173 7.25 -8.24 9.94
C VAL A 173 8.03 -6.96 10.25
N VAL A 174 7.78 -6.32 11.39
CA VAL A 174 8.49 -5.11 11.82
C VAL A 174 9.97 -5.42 12.09
N ALA A 175 10.27 -6.57 12.71
CA ALA A 175 11.66 -7.02 12.93
C ALA A 175 12.44 -7.26 11.64
N ALA A 176 11.77 -7.57 10.52
CA ALA A 176 12.39 -7.65 9.20
C ALA A 176 12.76 -6.26 8.61
N ARG A 177 12.31 -5.17 9.26
CA ARG A 177 12.66 -3.77 8.98
C ARG A 177 12.40 -3.35 7.53
N PRO A 178 11.15 -3.38 7.04
CA PRO A 178 10.83 -2.69 5.79
C PRO A 178 11.08 -1.18 5.94
N ASP A 179 11.37 -0.50 4.84
CA ASP A 179 11.56 0.96 4.85
C ASP A 179 10.22 1.71 4.97
N VAL A 180 9.16 1.12 4.37
CA VAL A 180 7.78 1.61 4.48
C VAL A 180 6.85 0.45 4.80
N PHE A 181 6.06 0.60 5.87
CA PHE A 181 4.96 -0.28 6.22
C PHE A 181 3.64 0.36 5.79
N ASN A 182 3.00 -0.23 4.80
CA ASN A 182 1.74 0.23 4.25
C ASN A 182 0.60 -0.73 4.62
N HIS A 183 -0.48 -0.19 5.14
CA HIS A 183 -1.75 -0.90 5.33
C HIS A 183 -2.90 0.04 5.00
N ASN A 184 -3.65 -0.26 3.95
CA ASN A 184 -4.75 0.59 3.50
C ASN A 184 -5.99 0.44 4.38
N LEU A 185 -6.63 1.56 4.74
CA LEU A 185 -7.98 1.56 5.30
C LEU A 185 -9.05 1.32 4.23
N GLU A 186 -8.77 1.66 2.99
CA GLU A 186 -9.58 1.49 1.78
C GLU A 186 -10.84 2.37 1.74
N THR A 187 -11.57 2.51 2.85
CA THR A 187 -12.80 3.32 2.93
C THR A 187 -13.10 3.77 4.36
N VAL A 188 -14.19 4.52 4.54
CA VAL A 188 -14.65 5.05 5.83
C VAL A 188 -15.35 3.97 6.69
N PRO A 189 -15.38 4.12 8.02
CA PRO A 189 -15.92 3.10 8.94
C PRO A 189 -17.32 2.60 8.59
N ARG A 190 -18.24 3.50 8.22
CA ARG A 190 -19.63 3.17 7.87
C ARG A 190 -19.72 2.18 6.71
N LEU A 191 -18.79 2.22 5.77
CA LEU A 191 -18.81 1.38 4.57
C LEU A 191 -18.08 0.03 4.76
N TYR A 192 -17.35 -0.18 5.87
CA TYR A 192 -16.61 -1.43 6.09
C TYR A 192 -17.45 -2.70 5.96
N PRO A 193 -18.67 -2.78 6.55
CA PRO A 193 -19.47 -4.00 6.47
C PRO A 193 -19.81 -4.44 5.04
N THR A 194 -19.94 -3.49 4.12
CA THR A 194 -20.31 -3.76 2.72
C THR A 194 -19.14 -3.80 1.76
N ILE A 195 -18.11 -2.99 2.01
CA ILE A 195 -16.97 -2.82 1.10
C ILE A 195 -15.80 -3.74 1.49
N ARG A 196 -15.54 -3.90 2.81
CA ARG A 196 -14.42 -4.67 3.35
C ARG A 196 -14.87 -5.59 4.50
N PRO A 197 -15.78 -6.55 4.25
CA PRO A 197 -16.50 -7.29 5.31
C PRO A 197 -15.58 -8.12 6.21
N GLY A 198 -14.44 -8.61 5.71
CA GLY A 198 -13.45 -9.38 6.47
C GLY A 198 -12.55 -8.57 7.38
N ALA A 199 -12.53 -7.24 7.27
CA ALA A 199 -11.64 -6.36 8.02
C ALA A 199 -12.38 -5.58 9.13
N ARG A 200 -11.60 -4.91 9.99
CA ARG A 200 -12.12 -4.06 11.07
C ARG A 200 -11.34 -2.75 11.08
N TYR A 201 -12.05 -1.62 10.94
CA TYR A 201 -11.46 -0.29 10.83
C TYR A 201 -10.49 0.05 11.96
N PHE A 202 -10.94 -0.07 13.22
CA PHE A 202 -10.09 0.24 14.38
C PHE A 202 -8.94 -0.76 14.59
N HIS A 203 -9.06 -1.97 14.03
CA HIS A 203 -7.92 -2.89 14.04
C HIS A 203 -6.83 -2.45 13.06
N SER A 204 -7.24 -2.02 11.86
CA SER A 204 -6.32 -1.46 10.85
C SER A 204 -5.58 -0.23 11.37
N LEU A 205 -6.26 0.67 12.10
CA LEU A 205 -5.61 1.81 12.75
C LEU A 205 -4.61 1.39 13.82
N ARG A 206 -5.00 0.45 14.70
CA ARG A 206 -4.09 -0.08 15.72
C ARG A 206 -2.88 -0.77 15.14
N LEU A 207 -3.01 -1.45 14.01
CA LEU A 207 -1.89 -2.07 13.32
C LEU A 207 -0.83 -1.02 12.95
N LEU A 208 -1.25 0.10 12.37
CA LEU A 208 -0.36 1.21 11.98
C LEU A 208 0.28 1.91 13.19
N ASP A 209 -0.50 2.17 14.24
CA ASP A 209 -0.02 2.72 15.51
C ASP A 209 1.04 1.80 16.17
N GLU A 210 0.78 0.50 16.19
CA GLU A 210 1.71 -0.45 16.78
C GLU A 210 3.03 -0.58 16.00
N VAL A 211 3.04 -0.42 14.67
CA VAL A 211 4.28 -0.31 13.89
C VAL A 211 5.15 0.83 14.41
N LYS A 212 4.55 2.00 14.67
CA LYS A 212 5.28 3.16 15.22
C LYS A 212 5.83 2.92 16.61
N ARG A 213 5.11 2.18 17.44
CA ARG A 213 5.56 1.81 18.78
C ARG A 213 6.71 0.81 18.74
N LEU A 214 6.66 -0.16 17.82
CA LEU A 214 7.71 -1.18 17.66
C LEU A 214 8.98 -0.60 17.02
N ASP A 215 8.85 0.21 15.98
CA ASP A 215 9.97 0.89 15.32
C ASP A 215 9.52 2.22 14.68
N ALA A 216 9.74 3.33 15.38
CA ALA A 216 9.38 4.67 14.90
C ALA A 216 10.17 5.12 13.65
N SER A 217 11.26 4.43 13.31
CA SER A 217 12.06 4.73 12.12
C SER A 217 11.39 4.30 10.82
N ILE A 218 10.53 3.28 10.86
CA ILE A 218 9.75 2.81 9.72
C ILE A 218 8.72 3.87 9.33
N PHE A 219 8.67 4.23 8.06
CA PHE A 219 7.58 5.07 7.55
C PHE A 219 6.29 4.27 7.50
N THR A 220 5.20 4.86 7.99
CA THR A 220 3.86 4.28 7.87
C THR A 220 3.07 4.96 6.77
N LYS A 221 2.33 4.16 6.01
CA LYS A 221 1.53 4.59 4.86
C LYS A 221 0.15 3.97 4.92
N SER A 222 -0.85 4.72 4.48
CA SER A 222 -2.20 4.20 4.30
C SER A 222 -2.87 4.80 3.07
N GLY A 223 -3.89 4.13 2.56
CA GLY A 223 -4.65 4.58 1.41
C GLY A 223 -6.15 4.43 1.61
N ILE A 224 -6.88 5.34 0.99
CA ILE A 224 -8.33 5.28 0.87
C ILE A 224 -8.77 5.49 -0.58
N MET A 225 -9.86 4.84 -0.94
CA MET A 225 -10.55 5.07 -2.19
C MET A 225 -11.76 5.96 -1.95
N VAL A 226 -12.01 6.87 -2.88
CA VAL A 226 -13.20 7.72 -2.91
C VAL A 226 -14.12 7.36 -4.08
N GLY A 227 -15.41 7.64 -3.92
CA GLY A 227 -16.45 7.30 -4.90
C GLY A 227 -17.22 6.02 -4.57
N LEU A 228 -17.11 5.51 -3.33
CA LEU A 228 -17.86 4.35 -2.81
C LEU A 228 -19.13 4.74 -2.02
N GLY A 229 -19.42 6.06 -1.90
CA GLY A 229 -20.57 6.59 -1.16
C GLY A 229 -20.22 7.19 0.21
N GLU A 230 -18.95 7.44 0.45
CA GLU A 230 -18.44 8.20 1.60
C GLU A 230 -18.79 9.68 1.48
N GLU A 231 -18.89 10.36 2.63
CA GLU A 231 -19.08 11.79 2.74
C GLU A 231 -17.75 12.50 3.01
N ARG A 232 -17.62 13.78 2.63
CA ARG A 232 -16.39 14.57 2.83
C ARG A 232 -15.97 14.64 4.30
N MET A 233 -16.92 14.76 5.21
CA MET A 233 -16.67 14.77 6.65
C MET A 233 -16.08 13.44 7.13
N GLU A 234 -16.57 12.31 6.61
CA GLU A 234 -16.05 10.99 6.95
C GLU A 234 -14.59 10.82 6.49
N ILE A 235 -14.27 11.33 5.28
CA ILE A 235 -12.87 11.32 4.78
C ILE A 235 -11.98 12.18 5.69
N SER A 236 -12.44 13.36 6.11
CA SER A 236 -11.71 14.21 7.04
C SER A 236 -11.47 13.52 8.39
N GLN A 237 -12.46 12.79 8.90
CA GLN A 237 -12.34 12.01 10.14
C GLN A 237 -11.31 10.87 9.97
N VAL A 238 -11.32 10.15 8.83
CA VAL A 238 -10.30 9.13 8.54
C VAL A 238 -8.89 9.72 8.53
N MET A 239 -8.71 10.93 8.02
CA MET A 239 -7.42 11.62 8.08
C MET A 239 -7.01 11.92 9.53
N ASP A 240 -7.93 12.36 10.41
CA ASP A 240 -7.65 12.58 11.83
C ASP A 240 -7.28 11.28 12.55
N ASP A 241 -8.03 10.22 12.29
CA ASP A 241 -7.77 8.89 12.86
C ASP A 241 -6.39 8.35 12.43
N LEU A 242 -6.02 8.50 11.15
CA LEU A 242 -4.70 8.12 10.64
C LEU A 242 -3.58 8.96 11.26
N ARG A 243 -3.80 10.27 11.46
CA ARG A 243 -2.81 11.11 12.14
C ARG A 243 -2.68 10.75 13.62
N SER A 244 -3.76 10.35 14.28
CA SER A 244 -3.73 9.83 15.66
C SER A 244 -2.93 8.52 15.77
N ALA A 245 -2.86 7.74 14.70
CA ALA A 245 -2.01 6.55 14.56
C ALA A 245 -0.61 6.88 13.97
N GLU A 246 -0.21 8.15 13.95
CA GLU A 246 1.09 8.65 13.48
C GLU A 246 1.45 8.25 12.03
N VAL A 247 0.45 8.05 11.17
CA VAL A 247 0.69 7.70 9.76
C VAL A 247 1.37 8.85 9.02
N ASP A 248 2.50 8.57 8.38
CA ASP A 248 3.34 9.56 7.69
C ASP A 248 2.78 9.94 6.31
N PHE A 249 2.29 8.98 5.55
CA PHE A 249 1.92 9.14 4.15
C PHE A 249 0.49 8.67 3.87
N LEU A 250 -0.30 9.50 3.19
CA LEU A 250 -1.67 9.20 2.78
C LEU A 250 -1.82 9.21 1.26
N THR A 251 -2.39 8.14 0.71
CA THR A 251 -2.81 8.08 -0.69
C THR A 251 -4.34 8.11 -0.81
N ILE A 252 -4.86 8.91 -1.76
CA ILE A 252 -6.30 9.00 -2.05
C ILE A 252 -6.52 8.84 -3.54
N GLY A 253 -7.27 7.80 -3.94
CA GLY A 253 -7.55 7.50 -5.34
C GLY A 253 -9.03 7.27 -5.63
N GLN A 254 -9.44 7.45 -6.88
CA GLN A 254 -10.81 7.12 -7.30
C GLN A 254 -11.01 5.60 -7.33
N TYR A 255 -12.06 5.10 -6.70
CA TYR A 255 -12.53 3.73 -6.92
C TYR A 255 -12.96 3.54 -8.38
N LEU A 256 -12.46 2.50 -9.02
CA LEU A 256 -12.85 2.09 -10.38
C LEU A 256 -13.38 0.66 -10.32
N GLN A 257 -14.65 0.49 -10.68
CA GLN A 257 -15.33 -0.80 -10.63
C GLN A 257 -14.74 -1.79 -11.65
N PRO A 258 -14.18 -2.94 -11.20
CA PRO A 258 -13.53 -3.87 -12.12
C PRO A 258 -14.52 -4.70 -12.96
N SER A 259 -15.67 -5.09 -12.39
CA SER A 259 -16.71 -5.85 -13.08
C SER A 259 -18.09 -5.59 -12.45
N VAL A 260 -19.13 -6.08 -13.10
CA VAL A 260 -20.52 -5.98 -12.58
C VAL A 260 -20.71 -6.61 -11.19
N LYS A 261 -19.86 -7.55 -10.78
CA LYS A 261 -19.91 -8.23 -9.46
C LYS A 261 -19.22 -7.44 -8.33
N HIS A 262 -18.66 -6.28 -8.63
CA HIS A 262 -18.00 -5.42 -7.63
C HIS A 262 -18.94 -4.32 -7.14
N ALA A 263 -18.55 -3.63 -6.07
CA ALA A 263 -19.28 -2.48 -5.57
C ALA A 263 -19.51 -1.45 -6.69
N ALA A 264 -20.69 -0.86 -6.75
CA ALA A 264 -20.98 0.19 -7.71
C ALA A 264 -20.15 1.45 -7.41
N VAL A 265 -19.76 2.18 -8.46
CA VAL A 265 -19.25 3.55 -8.28
C VAL A 265 -20.43 4.43 -7.89
N ALA A 266 -20.40 5.02 -6.70
CA ALA A 266 -21.44 5.96 -6.26
C ALA A 266 -21.31 7.31 -6.99
N ARG A 267 -20.06 7.78 -7.18
CA ARG A 267 -19.76 8.96 -7.99
C ARG A 267 -18.32 8.94 -8.49
N PHE A 268 -18.05 9.65 -9.57
CA PHE A 268 -16.70 10.00 -9.98
C PHE A 268 -16.34 11.36 -9.38
N VAL A 269 -15.32 11.36 -8.53
CA VAL A 269 -14.83 12.57 -7.84
C VAL A 269 -14.02 13.43 -8.82
N PRO A 270 -14.35 14.71 -9.00
CA PRO A 270 -13.62 15.56 -9.94
C PRO A 270 -12.22 15.92 -9.40
N PRO A 271 -11.22 16.15 -10.31
CA PRO A 271 -9.85 16.44 -9.93
C PRO A 271 -9.67 17.57 -8.88
N PRO A 272 -10.39 18.72 -8.95
CA PRO A 272 -10.25 19.77 -7.95
C PRO A 272 -10.57 19.32 -6.51
N GLU A 273 -11.45 18.31 -6.32
CA GLU A 273 -11.76 17.77 -5.00
C GLU A 273 -10.60 16.94 -4.44
N PHE A 274 -9.81 16.27 -5.29
CA PHE A 274 -8.57 15.62 -4.86
C PHE A 274 -7.54 16.65 -4.37
N ASP A 275 -7.47 17.83 -5.01
CA ASP A 275 -6.61 18.93 -4.54
C ASP A 275 -7.04 19.45 -3.17
N GLU A 276 -8.36 19.49 -2.90
CA GLU A 276 -8.89 19.84 -1.58
C GLU A 276 -8.53 18.79 -0.53
N TYR A 277 -8.67 17.50 -0.84
CA TYR A 277 -8.24 16.42 0.06
C TYR A 277 -6.76 16.50 0.36
N ALA A 278 -5.93 16.72 -0.66
CA ALA A 278 -4.48 16.85 -0.49
C ALA A 278 -4.12 18.04 0.42
N ARG A 279 -4.75 19.21 0.23
CA ARG A 279 -4.54 20.40 1.07
C ARG A 279 -4.96 20.14 2.53
N THR A 280 -6.13 19.52 2.72
CA THR A 280 -6.65 19.17 4.04
C THR A 280 -5.71 18.21 4.76
N ALA A 281 -5.27 17.14 4.10
CA ALA A 281 -4.37 16.16 4.70
C ALA A 281 -3.00 16.78 5.06
N ARG A 282 -2.42 17.61 4.18
CA ARG A 282 -1.18 18.34 4.51
C ARG A 282 -1.39 19.26 5.73
N GLY A 283 -2.52 19.97 5.81
CA GLY A 283 -2.88 20.80 6.96
C GLY A 283 -3.03 20.02 8.26
N LYS A 284 -3.37 18.74 8.19
CA LYS A 284 -3.45 17.81 9.34
C LYS A 284 -2.08 17.21 9.73
N GLY A 285 -1.00 17.48 8.98
CA GLY A 285 0.36 17.10 9.33
C GLY A 285 0.86 15.78 8.74
N PHE A 286 0.25 15.26 7.67
CA PHE A 286 0.89 14.19 6.90
C PHE A 286 2.18 14.70 6.26
N LEU A 287 3.25 13.94 6.34
CA LEU A 287 4.54 14.28 5.72
C LEU A 287 4.44 14.28 4.20
N LEU A 288 3.66 13.35 3.64
CA LEU A 288 3.41 13.24 2.21
C LEU A 288 1.94 12.91 1.95
N VAL A 289 1.40 13.45 0.85
CA VAL A 289 0.03 13.16 0.38
C VAL A 289 0.04 13.07 -1.13
N SER A 290 -0.41 11.91 -1.66
CA SER A 290 -0.68 11.69 -3.08
C SER A 290 -2.18 11.51 -3.27
N ALA A 291 -2.82 12.47 -3.96
CA ALA A 291 -4.27 12.47 -4.16
C ALA A 291 -4.63 12.89 -5.58
N THR A 292 -4.98 11.91 -6.42
CA THR A 292 -5.46 12.11 -7.78
C THR A 292 -6.44 11.00 -8.17
N PRO A 293 -7.24 11.15 -9.22
CA PRO A 293 -8.13 10.08 -9.67
C PRO A 293 -7.44 8.74 -9.94
N LEU A 294 -6.19 8.76 -10.39
CA LEU A 294 -5.43 7.55 -10.71
C LEU A 294 -4.43 7.12 -9.63
N THR A 295 -4.33 7.86 -8.52
CA THR A 295 -3.47 7.44 -7.39
C THR A 295 -3.82 6.02 -6.94
N ARG A 296 -2.80 5.21 -6.72
CA ARG A 296 -2.83 3.87 -6.13
C ARG A 296 -1.69 3.77 -5.13
N SER A 297 -1.78 2.83 -4.19
CA SER A 297 -0.81 2.70 -3.08
C SER A 297 0.64 2.55 -3.56
N SER A 298 0.88 1.97 -4.73
CA SER A 298 2.23 1.75 -5.27
C SER A 298 2.54 2.59 -6.52
N TYR A 299 1.67 3.55 -6.88
CA TYR A 299 1.88 4.40 -8.04
C TYR A 299 2.92 5.47 -7.71
N HIS A 300 4.02 5.54 -8.46
CA HIS A 300 5.20 6.40 -8.21
C HIS A 300 5.85 6.19 -6.83
N ALA A 301 5.86 4.97 -6.30
CA ALA A 301 6.30 4.70 -4.94
C ALA A 301 7.78 5.06 -4.67
N ASP A 302 8.65 4.98 -5.68
CA ASP A 302 10.06 5.37 -5.58
C ASP A 302 10.24 6.90 -5.45
N GLU A 303 9.50 7.69 -6.24
CA GLU A 303 9.49 9.15 -6.16
C GLU A 303 8.89 9.62 -4.82
N ASP A 304 7.77 9.00 -4.43
CA ASP A 304 7.09 9.25 -3.15
C ASP A 304 8.01 8.93 -1.97
N PHE A 305 8.76 7.82 -2.02
CA PHE A 305 9.71 7.47 -0.95
C PHE A 305 10.85 8.48 -0.83
N ALA A 306 11.41 8.92 -1.94
CA ALA A 306 12.44 9.97 -1.93
C ALA A 306 11.92 11.29 -1.36
N ALA A 307 10.69 11.69 -1.71
CA ALA A 307 10.03 12.88 -1.17
C ALA A 307 9.76 12.73 0.35
N LEU A 308 9.34 11.54 0.78
CA LEU A 308 9.09 11.23 2.19
C LEU A 308 10.36 11.32 3.06
N GLN A 309 11.48 10.79 2.57
CA GLN A 309 12.78 10.94 3.23
C GLN A 309 13.19 12.40 3.35
N ALA A 310 13.05 13.19 2.28
CA ALA A 310 13.37 14.61 2.30
C ALA A 310 12.49 15.38 3.29
N ALA A 311 11.18 15.10 3.34
CA ALA A 311 10.24 15.71 4.27
C ALA A 311 10.60 15.42 5.73
N ARG A 312 10.96 14.17 6.07
CA ARG A 312 11.40 13.80 7.43
C ARG A 312 12.68 14.51 7.82
N HIS A 313 13.65 14.62 6.91
CA HIS A 313 14.91 15.35 7.16
C HIS A 313 14.65 16.82 7.49
N SER A 314 13.81 17.49 6.70
CA SER A 314 13.44 18.88 6.90
C SER A 314 12.72 19.10 8.23
N ALA A 315 11.78 18.21 8.58
CA ALA A 315 11.05 18.28 9.84
C ALA A 315 11.99 18.14 11.06
N THR A 316 12.96 17.21 11.00
CA THR A 316 13.95 17.01 12.08
C THR A 316 14.86 18.21 12.23
N GLN A 317 15.32 18.84 11.14
CA GLN A 317 16.15 20.03 11.18
C GLN A 317 15.40 21.22 11.80
N THR A 318 14.14 21.42 11.44
CA THR A 318 13.30 22.50 11.99
C THR A 318 13.08 22.31 13.50
N ALA A 319 12.79 21.09 13.93
CA ALA A 319 12.64 20.76 15.36
C ALA A 319 13.94 20.98 16.14
N GLY A 320 15.10 20.62 15.60
CA GLY A 320 16.41 20.85 16.19
C GLY A 320 16.74 22.33 16.34
N HIS A 321 16.42 23.17 15.35
CA HIS A 321 16.61 24.63 15.43
C HIS A 321 15.68 25.27 16.48
N ALA A 322 14.42 24.86 16.56
CA ALA A 322 13.49 25.36 17.58
C ALA A 322 13.95 25.00 19.00
N ALA A 323 14.41 23.76 19.21
CA ALA A 323 14.94 23.32 20.50
C ALA A 323 16.22 24.08 20.90
N ALA A 324 17.11 24.39 19.95
CA ALA A 324 18.33 25.14 20.21
C ALA A 324 18.04 26.64 20.60
N GLN A 325 16.98 27.21 20.04
CA GLN A 325 16.55 28.58 20.36
C GLN A 325 15.84 28.71 21.71
N THR A 326 15.29 27.63 22.25
CA THR A 326 14.59 27.59 23.53
C THR A 326 15.47 27.16 24.70
N ALA A 327 16.74 26.78 24.45
CA ALA A 327 17.69 26.44 25.51
C ALA A 327 18.01 27.67 26.35
N PRO A 328 17.84 27.68 27.70
CA PRO A 328 18.15 28.83 28.54
C PRO A 328 19.65 29.12 28.47
N HIS A 329 20.00 30.39 28.18
CA HIS A 329 21.37 30.87 28.33
C HIS A 329 21.83 30.61 29.76
N ALA A 330 22.77 29.71 29.96
CA ALA A 330 23.44 29.51 31.23
C ALA A 330 24.23 30.80 31.54
N THR A 331 23.71 31.63 32.40
CA THR A 331 24.41 32.79 32.96
C THR A 331 25.53 32.28 33.86
N THR A 332 26.74 32.26 33.36
CA THR A 332 27.96 32.08 34.14
C THR A 332 28.09 33.32 35.07
N GLN A 333 27.72 33.18 36.33
CA GLN A 333 28.09 34.17 37.35
C GLN A 333 29.61 34.10 37.58
N PRO A 334 30.33 35.25 37.52
CA PRO A 334 31.74 35.26 37.88
C PRO A 334 31.90 35.03 39.38
N ALA A 335 32.78 34.10 39.75
CA ALA A 335 33.19 33.83 41.12
C ALA A 335 33.70 35.12 41.80
N ARG A 336 33.06 35.56 42.88
CA ARG A 336 33.58 36.63 43.75
C ARG A 336 34.82 36.11 44.47
N SER A 337 35.97 36.69 44.14
CA SER A 337 37.21 36.56 44.90
C SER A 337 37.04 37.30 46.26
N THR A 338 37.05 36.53 47.35
CA THR A 338 37.27 37.12 48.70
C THR A 338 38.76 37.02 49.00
N ALA A 339 39.42 38.12 48.86
CA ALA A 339 40.74 38.36 49.48
C ALA A 339 40.53 38.95 50.88
N ALA A 340 41.07 38.29 51.91
CA ALA A 340 41.55 38.81 53.16
C ALA A 340 42.53 37.81 53.79
#